data_fb17d7747e228290d688bcff9874f394
#
_entry.id   fb17d7747e228290d688bcff9874f394
#
_cell.length_a   1.000
_cell.length_b   1.000
_cell.length_c   1.000
_cell.angle_alpha   90.00
_cell.angle_beta   90.00
_cell.angle_gamma   90.00
#
_symmetry.space_group_name_H-M   'P 1'
#
loop_
_entity.id
_entity.type
_entity.pdbx_description
1 polymer ?
#
loop_
_entity_poly.entity_id
_entity_poly.type
_entity_poly.pdbx_seq_one_letter_code
_entity_poly.pdbx_strand_id
1 'polypeptide(L)'
;MKTRYEDDSLTLHTDLYQINMVEAYWKDGIHNRKAVFDVYFRRLPFGNGYAIFAGLERVIQYLDDFHFSETDLDYLHKEVGYGQEFIDYLRTIRFTGNIRSMVEGELAFGNEPLLRVEAPLAEAQIIETAILNIVNYQTLIATKASRIKQVVGNEVAMEFGSRRAHELDAAIWGTRAAYIGGFQSTSNVRAGKLFGIPVSGTHAHSLVQAYKDEYIAFNKYAETHKDCVFLVDTYDTLKSGVPTAIKVAKEFGDRINFIGIRLDSGDLAYLSKKARKMLDEAGFPNAKIVASNDLDEYTIMNLKAQGAKIDMWGIGTKLITAFDQAALGGVYKLVSIEDEKGQMTDTIKISGNPEKLTTPGMKKVYRIINKNNNKSEGDYITLDDENPQEEDRLKMFHPVHTYISKFVTDFEARELHQDIFKEGRLVYQLPNLQTIQEYATKNLELLWDEYKRSLNPEKYPVDLSQKCWENKMKNIEKVKQSFHF
;
A
#
# COMPACT_ATOMS: atom_id res chain seq x y z
N MET A 1 -2.89 -33.74 -4.72
CA MET A 1 -1.88 -33.36 -3.71
C MET A 1 -2.22 -31.92 -3.34
N LYS A 2 -2.83 -31.66 -2.15
CA LYS A 2 -2.94 -30.30 -1.63
C LYS A 2 -1.53 -29.75 -1.51
N THR A 3 -1.28 -28.53 -1.99
CA THR A 3 0.02 -27.90 -1.78
C THR A 3 0.16 -27.62 -0.28
N ARG A 4 1.38 -27.67 0.26
CA ARG A 4 1.67 -27.49 1.70
C ARG A 4 1.21 -26.11 2.26
N TYR A 5 0.70 -25.22 1.41
CA TYR A 5 0.28 -23.85 1.73
C TYR A 5 -1.22 -23.62 1.50
N GLU A 6 -2.02 -24.68 1.25
CA GLU A 6 -3.48 -24.59 1.25
C GLU A 6 -3.98 -24.86 2.66
N ASP A 7 -3.88 -23.84 3.50
CA ASP A 7 -4.40 -23.86 4.85
C ASP A 7 -5.92 -23.64 4.83
N ASP A 8 -6.61 -24.25 5.79
CA ASP A 8 -8.05 -24.08 5.97
C ASP A 8 -8.36 -22.68 6.57
N SER A 9 -7.36 -22.01 7.18
CA SER A 9 -7.44 -20.62 7.63
C SER A 9 -6.03 -19.99 7.66
N LEU A 10 -5.96 -18.65 7.70
CA LEU A 10 -4.70 -17.91 7.87
C LEU A 10 -4.42 -17.51 9.32
N THR A 11 -5.15 -18.05 10.30
CA THR A 11 -5.06 -17.63 11.71
C THR A 11 -3.71 -17.94 12.33
N LEU A 12 -3.02 -19.02 11.89
CA LEU A 12 -1.64 -19.29 12.30
C LEU A 12 -0.59 -18.36 11.68
N HIS A 13 -0.97 -17.45 10.78
CA HIS A 13 -0.06 -16.40 10.32
C HIS A 13 0.13 -15.33 11.41
N THR A 14 0.69 -15.77 12.54
CA THR A 14 0.96 -14.97 13.73
C THR A 14 2.31 -15.36 14.33
N ASP A 15 2.86 -14.54 15.21
CA ASP A 15 4.08 -14.87 15.94
C ASP A 15 3.74 -15.68 17.21
N LEU A 16 4.61 -16.62 17.58
CA LEU A 16 4.39 -17.49 18.73
C LEU A 16 4.12 -16.72 20.02
N TYR A 17 4.77 -15.56 20.21
CA TYR A 17 4.57 -14.75 21.43
C TYR A 17 3.13 -14.26 21.58
N GLN A 18 2.39 -14.08 20.47
CA GLN A 18 0.99 -13.69 20.50
C GLN A 18 0.14 -14.78 21.19
N ILE A 19 0.34 -16.04 20.78
CA ILE A 19 -0.38 -17.18 21.37
C ILE A 19 0.04 -17.39 22.82
N ASN A 20 1.34 -17.25 23.15
CA ASN A 20 1.83 -17.31 24.54
C ASN A 20 1.19 -16.24 25.44
N MET A 21 1.04 -15.01 24.94
CA MET A 21 0.36 -13.93 25.65
C MET A 21 -1.12 -14.26 25.85
N VAL A 22 -1.77 -14.80 24.84
CA VAL A 22 -3.19 -15.19 24.93
C VAL A 22 -3.39 -16.33 25.92
N GLU A 23 -2.48 -17.31 26.01
CA GLU A 23 -2.53 -18.33 27.05
C GLU A 23 -2.43 -17.71 28.46
N ALA A 24 -1.53 -16.75 28.65
CA ALA A 24 -1.40 -16.04 29.91
C ALA A 24 -2.67 -15.25 30.26
N TYR A 25 -3.24 -14.52 29.30
CA TYR A 25 -4.49 -13.78 29.49
C TYR A 25 -5.67 -14.72 29.81
N TRP A 26 -5.72 -15.87 29.15
CA TRP A 26 -6.77 -16.86 29.37
C TRP A 26 -6.67 -17.48 30.76
N LYS A 27 -5.47 -17.87 31.22
CA LYS A 27 -5.23 -18.41 32.57
C LYS A 27 -5.56 -17.42 33.66
N ASP A 28 -5.29 -16.13 33.43
CA ASP A 28 -5.58 -15.05 34.40
C ASP A 28 -7.03 -14.53 34.30
N GLY A 29 -7.81 -15.00 33.34
CA GLY A 29 -9.22 -14.62 33.16
C GLY A 29 -9.47 -13.24 32.56
N ILE A 30 -8.43 -12.58 32.03
CA ILE A 30 -8.53 -11.24 31.44
C ILE A 30 -8.70 -11.24 29.91
N HIS A 31 -8.67 -12.40 29.29
CA HIS A 31 -8.71 -12.58 27.83
C HIS A 31 -9.95 -11.96 27.13
N ASN A 32 -11.07 -11.82 27.86
CA ASN A 32 -12.31 -11.23 27.36
C ASN A 32 -12.44 -9.74 27.67
N ARG A 33 -11.48 -9.10 28.37
CA ARG A 33 -11.54 -7.65 28.59
C ARG A 33 -11.48 -6.93 27.27
N LYS A 34 -12.31 -5.91 27.09
CA LYS A 34 -12.28 -5.06 25.90
C LYS A 34 -10.95 -4.34 25.83
N ALA A 35 -10.28 -4.45 24.67
CA ALA A 35 -9.00 -3.80 24.39
C ALA A 35 -9.07 -3.01 23.11
N VAL A 36 -8.34 -1.90 23.04
CA VAL A 36 -8.25 -1.03 21.87
C VAL A 36 -6.80 -0.91 21.43
N PHE A 37 -6.56 -1.26 20.18
CA PHE A 37 -5.25 -1.15 19.54
C PHE A 37 -5.32 -0.23 18.34
N ASP A 38 -4.25 0.55 18.15
CA ASP A 38 -4.03 1.33 16.93
C ASP A 38 -2.94 0.72 16.06
N VAL A 39 -3.18 0.68 14.76
CA VAL A 39 -2.20 0.39 13.71
C VAL A 39 -1.74 1.69 13.11
N TYR A 40 -0.43 1.95 13.09
CA TYR A 40 0.15 3.13 12.45
C TYR A 40 1.62 2.87 12.08
N PHE A 41 2.23 3.78 11.32
CA PHE A 41 3.67 3.81 11.11
C PHE A 41 4.24 5.15 11.59
N ARG A 42 5.56 5.22 11.83
CA ARG A 42 6.18 6.44 12.42
C ARG A 42 6.77 7.38 11.41
N ARG A 43 7.32 6.84 10.32
CA ARG A 43 8.04 7.60 9.30
C ARG A 43 7.50 7.26 7.93
N LEU A 44 7.34 8.27 7.12
CA LEU A 44 6.97 8.09 5.73
C LEU A 44 8.05 7.30 4.98
N PRO A 45 7.65 6.33 4.14
CA PRO A 45 8.60 5.54 3.36
C PRO A 45 9.24 6.38 2.24
N PHE A 46 10.40 5.96 1.77
CA PHE A 46 11.12 6.53 0.61
C PHE A 46 11.52 8.01 0.78
N GLY A 47 11.49 8.58 1.96
CA GLY A 47 11.60 10.02 2.15
C GLY A 47 10.50 10.82 1.45
N ASN A 48 9.35 10.21 1.22
CA ASN A 48 8.20 10.82 0.56
C ASN A 48 7.43 11.75 1.54
N GLY A 49 6.59 12.64 1.01
CA GLY A 49 5.76 13.52 1.82
C GLY A 49 4.39 12.93 2.20
N TYR A 50 4.04 11.75 1.68
CA TYR A 50 2.80 11.03 1.96
C TYR A 50 2.97 9.52 1.76
N ALA A 51 2.01 8.73 2.23
CA ALA A 51 1.83 7.34 1.86
C ALA A 51 0.42 7.13 1.31
N ILE A 52 0.20 6.07 0.54
CA ILE A 52 -1.12 5.62 0.07
C ILE A 52 -1.48 4.37 0.87
N PHE A 53 -2.53 4.44 1.68
CA PHE A 53 -2.99 3.30 2.46
C PHE A 53 -3.59 2.22 1.53
N ALA A 54 -3.14 0.98 1.71
CA ALA A 54 -3.63 -0.19 1.00
C ALA A 54 -3.50 -1.45 1.86
N GLY A 55 -4.28 -2.49 1.53
CA GLY A 55 -4.30 -3.78 2.20
C GLY A 55 -5.60 -4.08 2.95
N LEU A 56 -6.56 -3.17 2.99
CA LEU A 56 -7.80 -3.35 3.73
C LEU A 56 -8.62 -4.54 3.21
N GLU A 57 -8.69 -4.75 1.89
CA GLU A 57 -9.39 -5.91 1.33
C GLU A 57 -8.85 -7.24 1.88
N ARG A 58 -7.51 -7.38 1.94
CA ARG A 58 -6.89 -8.60 2.46
C ARG A 58 -7.08 -8.75 3.98
N VAL A 59 -7.07 -7.63 4.72
CA VAL A 59 -7.41 -7.61 6.15
C VAL A 59 -8.86 -8.07 6.38
N ILE A 60 -9.80 -7.61 5.55
CA ILE A 60 -11.20 -8.04 5.61
C ILE A 60 -11.31 -9.55 5.37
N GLN A 61 -10.67 -10.07 4.33
CA GLN A 61 -10.66 -11.51 4.03
C GLN A 61 -10.09 -12.34 5.19
N TYR A 62 -9.01 -11.87 5.79
CA TYR A 62 -8.38 -12.52 6.95
C TYR A 62 -9.30 -12.57 8.18
N LEU A 63 -9.97 -11.46 8.49
CA LEU A 63 -10.83 -11.36 9.67
C LEU A 63 -12.19 -12.06 9.48
N ASP A 64 -12.73 -12.07 8.27
CA ASP A 64 -14.01 -12.73 7.95
C ASP A 64 -13.90 -14.25 8.09
N ASP A 65 -12.71 -14.81 7.83
CA ASP A 65 -12.41 -16.23 7.98
C ASP A 65 -11.52 -16.55 9.21
N PHE A 66 -11.52 -15.67 10.22
CA PHE A 66 -10.67 -15.84 11.39
C PHE A 66 -11.14 -16.97 12.31
N HIS A 67 -10.45 -18.11 12.25
CA HIS A 67 -10.65 -19.27 13.12
C HIS A 67 -9.43 -20.19 13.12
N PHE A 68 -9.21 -20.94 14.20
CA PHE A 68 -8.24 -22.03 14.19
C PHE A 68 -8.89 -23.28 13.58
N SER A 69 -8.30 -23.84 12.54
CA SER A 69 -8.70 -25.14 12.00
C SER A 69 -8.33 -26.30 12.94
N GLU A 70 -8.93 -27.45 12.76
CA GLU A 70 -8.55 -28.63 13.56
C GLU A 70 -7.09 -29.03 13.33
N THR A 71 -6.54 -28.82 12.14
CA THR A 71 -5.12 -29.08 11.86
C THR A 71 -4.20 -28.10 12.57
N ASP A 72 -4.61 -26.84 12.72
CA ASP A 72 -3.89 -25.81 13.48
C ASP A 72 -3.85 -26.18 14.97
N LEU A 73 -5.01 -26.56 15.52
CA LEU A 73 -5.15 -26.95 16.92
C LEU A 73 -4.34 -28.22 17.26
N ASP A 74 -4.36 -29.20 16.36
CA ASP A 74 -3.55 -30.40 16.49
C ASP A 74 -2.05 -30.09 16.51
N TYR A 75 -1.59 -29.19 15.66
CA TYR A 75 -0.20 -28.73 15.61
C TYR A 75 0.17 -28.01 16.92
N LEU A 76 -0.65 -27.04 17.34
CA LEU A 76 -0.42 -26.29 18.58
C LEU A 76 -0.37 -27.19 19.81
N HIS A 77 -1.19 -28.25 19.87
CA HIS A 77 -1.20 -29.19 20.96
C HIS A 77 0.01 -30.15 20.93
N LYS A 78 0.22 -30.82 19.79
CA LYS A 78 1.17 -31.94 19.69
C LYS A 78 2.62 -31.48 19.53
N GLU A 79 2.84 -30.43 18.73
CA GLU A 79 4.19 -29.99 18.36
C GLU A 79 4.65 -28.77 19.19
N VAL A 80 3.75 -27.81 19.47
CA VAL A 80 4.09 -26.63 20.28
C VAL A 80 3.94 -26.93 21.77
N GLY A 81 2.98 -27.82 22.15
CA GLY A 81 2.86 -28.34 23.51
C GLY A 81 1.86 -27.63 24.41
N TYR A 82 0.90 -26.87 23.84
CA TYR A 82 -0.18 -26.26 24.64
C TYR A 82 -1.12 -27.30 25.25
N GLY A 83 -1.60 -27.01 26.46
CA GLY A 83 -2.53 -27.88 27.17
C GLY A 83 -3.91 -27.97 26.51
N GLN A 84 -4.57 -29.12 26.67
CA GLN A 84 -5.86 -29.40 26.00
C GLN A 84 -6.93 -28.35 26.32
N GLU A 85 -7.03 -27.87 27.54
CA GLU A 85 -8.02 -26.86 27.93
C GLU A 85 -7.84 -25.53 27.18
N PHE A 86 -6.61 -25.12 26.92
CA PHE A 86 -6.31 -23.93 26.13
C PHE A 86 -6.59 -24.15 24.65
N ILE A 87 -6.31 -25.35 24.12
CA ILE A 87 -6.69 -25.74 22.75
C ILE A 87 -8.20 -25.70 22.56
N ASP A 88 -8.97 -26.20 23.54
CA ASP A 88 -10.43 -26.14 23.51
C ASP A 88 -10.96 -24.71 23.53
N TYR A 89 -10.29 -23.80 24.24
CA TYR A 89 -10.56 -22.37 24.18
C TYR A 89 -10.25 -21.79 22.78
N LEU A 90 -9.07 -22.05 22.21
CA LEU A 90 -8.69 -21.56 20.87
C LEU A 90 -9.68 -22.02 19.77
N ARG A 91 -10.25 -23.24 19.90
CA ARG A 91 -11.27 -23.74 18.99
C ARG A 91 -12.51 -22.84 18.90
N THR A 92 -12.82 -22.13 19.98
CA THR A 92 -13.99 -21.25 20.07
C THR A 92 -13.72 -19.83 19.57
N ILE A 93 -12.46 -19.42 19.44
CA ILE A 93 -12.11 -18.05 19.03
C ILE A 93 -12.62 -17.75 17.65
N ARG A 94 -13.29 -16.61 17.53
CA ARG A 94 -13.70 -15.93 16.28
C ARG A 94 -13.44 -14.45 16.47
N PHE A 95 -13.38 -13.70 15.40
CA PHE A 95 -13.33 -12.25 15.52
C PHE A 95 -14.73 -11.72 15.85
N THR A 96 -14.90 -11.14 17.03
CA THR A 96 -16.18 -10.59 17.51
C THR A 96 -16.14 -9.07 17.73
N GLY A 97 -14.99 -8.45 17.44
CA GLY A 97 -14.72 -7.04 17.71
C GLY A 97 -15.24 -6.08 16.63
N ASN A 98 -14.84 -4.83 16.80
CA ASN A 98 -15.05 -3.75 15.86
C ASN A 98 -13.71 -3.38 15.19
N ILE A 99 -13.77 -3.05 13.91
CA ILE A 99 -12.66 -2.45 13.17
C ILE A 99 -13.13 -1.14 12.58
N ARG A 100 -12.38 -0.07 12.87
CA ARG A 100 -12.48 1.20 12.15
C ARG A 100 -11.18 1.45 11.41
N SER A 101 -11.24 1.85 10.15
CA SER A 101 -10.05 1.99 9.30
C SER A 101 -10.19 3.14 8.33
N MET A 102 -9.06 3.74 7.95
CA MET A 102 -8.96 4.44 6.69
C MET A 102 -9.34 3.50 5.57
N VAL A 103 -9.91 4.04 4.49
CA VAL A 103 -10.23 3.26 3.29
C VAL A 103 -9.01 3.21 2.36
N GLU A 104 -8.94 2.18 1.51
CA GLU A 104 -7.84 2.08 0.55
C GLU A 104 -7.82 3.26 -0.43
N GLY A 105 -6.63 3.73 -0.74
CA GLY A 105 -6.42 4.95 -1.54
C GLY A 105 -6.41 6.24 -0.72
N GLU A 106 -6.66 6.18 0.60
CA GLU A 106 -6.51 7.34 1.46
C GLU A 106 -5.03 7.69 1.64
N LEU A 107 -4.76 9.00 1.75
CA LEU A 107 -3.43 9.48 2.11
C LEU A 107 -3.18 9.21 3.59
N ALA A 108 -2.00 8.71 3.90
CA ALA A 108 -1.61 8.37 5.25
C ALA A 108 -0.27 9.01 5.63
N PHE A 109 -0.14 9.40 6.90
CA PHE A 109 1.03 10.06 7.42
C PHE A 109 1.54 9.39 8.69
N GLY A 110 2.73 9.77 9.13
CA GLY A 110 3.33 9.16 10.31
C GLY A 110 2.59 9.50 11.61
N ASN A 111 2.48 8.52 12.52
CA ASN A 111 1.90 8.63 13.86
C ASN A 111 0.38 8.86 13.93
N GLU A 112 -0.33 8.71 12.84
CA GLU A 112 -1.79 8.68 12.85
C GLU A 112 -2.32 7.25 12.77
N PRO A 113 -3.41 6.92 13.48
CA PRO A 113 -4.05 5.62 13.36
C PRO A 113 -4.57 5.37 11.94
N LEU A 114 -4.06 4.33 11.27
CA LEU A 114 -4.59 3.85 9.99
C LEU A 114 -5.82 2.98 10.21
N LEU A 115 -5.76 2.18 11.28
CA LEU A 115 -6.78 1.22 11.64
C LEU A 115 -6.82 1.10 13.17
N ARG A 116 -8.04 1.04 13.72
CA ARG A 116 -8.31 0.83 15.14
C ARG A 116 -9.05 -0.50 15.31
N VAL A 117 -8.54 -1.34 16.20
CA VAL A 117 -9.16 -2.60 16.61
C VAL A 117 -9.75 -2.43 18.00
N GLU A 118 -11.03 -2.74 18.18
CA GLU A 118 -11.71 -2.79 19.46
C GLU A 118 -12.31 -4.18 19.63
N ALA A 119 -11.67 -5.04 20.42
CA ALA A 119 -12.06 -6.44 20.53
C ALA A 119 -11.70 -7.01 21.92
N PRO A 120 -12.19 -8.21 22.28
CA PRO A 120 -11.64 -8.97 23.39
C PRO A 120 -10.11 -9.07 23.26
N LEU A 121 -9.41 -8.93 24.38
CA LEU A 121 -7.95 -8.81 24.42
C LEU A 121 -7.23 -9.96 23.68
N ALA A 122 -7.72 -11.19 23.82
CA ALA A 122 -7.14 -12.34 23.13
C ALA A 122 -7.27 -12.25 21.60
N GLU A 123 -8.46 -11.88 21.11
CA GLU A 123 -8.70 -11.73 19.67
C GLU A 123 -7.83 -10.60 19.11
N ALA A 124 -7.87 -9.43 19.76
CA ALA A 124 -7.08 -8.28 19.36
C ALA A 124 -5.56 -8.57 19.34
N GLN A 125 -5.09 -9.46 20.23
CA GLN A 125 -3.66 -9.79 20.30
C GLN A 125 -3.19 -10.69 19.14
N ILE A 126 -3.96 -11.72 18.78
CA ILE A 126 -3.53 -12.71 17.77
C ILE A 126 -3.41 -12.08 16.38
N ILE A 127 -4.27 -11.14 16.04
CA ILE A 127 -4.38 -10.55 14.68
C ILE A 127 -3.27 -9.54 14.35
N GLU A 128 -2.42 -9.16 15.31
CA GLU A 128 -1.38 -8.14 15.13
C GLU A 128 -0.49 -8.43 13.94
N THR A 129 0.14 -9.62 13.90
CA THR A 129 1.16 -9.94 12.90
C THR A 129 0.58 -9.93 11.48
N ALA A 130 -0.59 -10.55 11.28
CA ALA A 130 -1.22 -10.61 9.97
C ALA A 130 -1.62 -9.23 9.45
N ILE A 131 -2.26 -8.40 10.29
CA ILE A 131 -2.65 -7.04 9.91
C ILE A 131 -1.42 -6.21 9.55
N LEU A 132 -0.38 -6.24 10.38
CA LEU A 132 0.85 -5.49 10.12
C LEU A 132 1.55 -5.95 8.85
N ASN A 133 1.65 -7.26 8.61
CA ASN A 133 2.27 -7.81 7.40
C ASN A 133 1.54 -7.34 6.13
N ILE A 134 0.21 -7.45 6.11
CA ILE A 134 -0.63 -7.06 4.98
C ILE A 134 -0.52 -5.56 4.70
N VAL A 135 -0.74 -4.73 5.72
CA VAL A 135 -0.72 -3.26 5.59
C VAL A 135 0.68 -2.77 5.23
N ASN A 136 1.74 -3.35 5.84
CA ASN A 136 3.12 -3.01 5.55
C ASN A 136 3.44 -3.11 4.05
N TYR A 137 3.21 -4.28 3.46
CA TYR A 137 3.62 -4.53 2.07
C TYR A 137 2.78 -3.74 1.07
N GLN A 138 1.46 -3.80 1.19
CA GLN A 138 0.58 -3.17 0.20
C GLN A 138 0.67 -1.64 0.25
N THR A 139 0.79 -1.03 1.43
CA THR A 139 0.99 0.41 1.57
C THR A 139 2.34 0.86 0.99
N LEU A 140 3.42 0.08 1.20
CA LEU A 140 4.71 0.36 0.57
C LEU A 140 4.61 0.36 -0.96
N ILE A 141 4.01 -0.67 -1.55
CA ILE A 141 3.93 -0.81 -3.01
C ILE A 141 3.01 0.27 -3.61
N ALA A 142 1.85 0.54 -3.00
CA ALA A 142 0.96 1.61 -3.46
C ALA A 142 1.65 2.98 -3.41
N THR A 143 2.40 3.25 -2.35
CA THR A 143 3.17 4.49 -2.21
C THR A 143 4.30 4.58 -3.24
N LYS A 144 5.07 3.51 -3.45
CA LYS A 144 6.13 3.46 -4.48
C LYS A 144 5.56 3.65 -5.88
N ALA A 145 4.44 3.00 -6.17
CA ALA A 145 3.73 3.16 -7.43
C ALA A 145 3.27 4.62 -7.64
N SER A 146 2.70 5.24 -6.63
CA SER A 146 2.28 6.65 -6.68
C SER A 146 3.45 7.60 -6.94
N ARG A 147 4.60 7.40 -6.26
CA ARG A 147 5.84 8.18 -6.54
C ARG A 147 6.28 8.08 -7.99
N ILE A 148 6.32 6.85 -8.51
CA ILE A 148 6.70 6.60 -9.91
C ILE A 148 5.67 7.27 -10.84
N LYS A 149 4.38 7.13 -10.56
CA LYS A 149 3.31 7.70 -11.37
C LYS A 149 3.34 9.24 -11.39
N GLN A 150 3.71 9.90 -10.30
CA GLN A 150 3.92 11.36 -10.28
C GLN A 150 4.96 11.81 -11.32
N VAL A 151 6.03 11.07 -11.48
CA VAL A 151 7.09 11.36 -12.45
C VAL A 151 6.69 10.94 -13.88
N VAL A 152 6.01 9.81 -14.01
CA VAL A 152 5.45 9.37 -15.32
C VAL A 152 4.44 10.39 -15.83
N GLY A 153 3.63 10.99 -14.96
CA GLY A 153 2.63 11.98 -15.34
C GLY A 153 1.49 11.35 -16.17
N ASN A 154 1.17 11.93 -17.32
CA ASN A 154 0.06 11.47 -18.19
C ASN A 154 0.40 10.22 -19.01
N GLU A 155 1.66 9.82 -19.09
CA GLU A 155 2.09 8.63 -19.81
C GLU A 155 1.62 7.35 -19.12
N VAL A 156 1.72 6.23 -19.80
CA VAL A 156 1.26 4.93 -19.29
C VAL A 156 2.32 4.27 -18.43
N ALA A 157 1.96 3.87 -17.22
CA ALA A 157 2.78 3.04 -16.33
C ALA A 157 2.19 1.62 -16.24
N MET A 158 3.01 0.61 -16.51
CA MET A 158 2.65 -0.81 -16.52
C MET A 158 3.48 -1.57 -15.47
N GLU A 159 2.84 -2.40 -14.67
CA GLU A 159 3.50 -3.24 -13.67
C GLU A 159 4.04 -4.52 -14.33
N PHE A 160 5.36 -4.72 -14.32
CA PHE A 160 6.06 -5.85 -14.94
C PHE A 160 6.95 -6.61 -13.94
N GLY A 161 6.62 -6.55 -12.66
CA GLY A 161 7.47 -7.03 -11.57
C GLY A 161 7.23 -8.46 -11.09
N SER A 162 6.20 -9.17 -11.57
CA SER A 162 5.78 -10.47 -11.02
C SER A 162 6.91 -11.47 -10.79
N ARG A 163 7.84 -11.62 -11.74
CA ARG A 163 8.98 -12.55 -11.64
C ARG A 163 10.07 -12.09 -10.66
N ARG A 164 9.97 -10.90 -10.08
CA ARG A 164 10.91 -10.29 -9.15
C ARG A 164 10.32 -10.08 -7.76
N ALA A 165 9.01 -10.24 -7.62
CA ALA A 165 8.35 -10.17 -6.32
C ALA A 165 8.87 -11.28 -5.39
N HIS A 166 8.76 -11.01 -4.08
CA HIS A 166 9.13 -11.97 -3.05
C HIS A 166 7.98 -12.94 -2.82
N GLU A 167 7.87 -13.97 -3.68
CA GLU A 167 6.87 -15.02 -3.69
C GLU A 167 5.56 -14.65 -4.42
N LEU A 168 4.68 -15.63 -4.61
CA LEU A 168 3.45 -15.55 -5.39
C LEU A 168 2.44 -14.54 -4.83
N ASP A 169 2.22 -14.55 -3.53
CA ASP A 169 1.30 -13.63 -2.87
C ASP A 169 1.79 -12.18 -2.99
N ALA A 170 3.09 -11.95 -2.83
CA ALA A 170 3.66 -10.62 -3.07
C ALA A 170 3.47 -10.16 -4.52
N ALA A 171 3.61 -11.06 -5.51
CA ALA A 171 3.34 -10.71 -6.90
C ALA A 171 1.88 -10.29 -7.12
N ILE A 172 0.92 -10.99 -6.53
CA ILE A 172 -0.51 -10.75 -6.72
C ILE A 172 -0.96 -9.47 -5.99
N TRP A 173 -0.71 -9.40 -4.68
CA TRP A 173 -1.14 -8.26 -3.86
C TRP A 173 -0.33 -7.00 -4.13
N GLY A 174 0.95 -7.15 -4.52
CA GLY A 174 1.77 -6.04 -4.99
C GLY A 174 1.27 -5.44 -6.30
N THR A 175 0.85 -6.27 -7.27
CA THR A 175 0.20 -5.80 -8.49
C THR A 175 -1.08 -5.01 -8.17
N ARG A 176 -1.93 -5.50 -7.26
CA ARG A 176 -3.13 -4.79 -6.82
C ARG A 176 -2.79 -3.43 -6.20
N ALA A 177 -1.81 -3.42 -5.30
CA ALA A 177 -1.35 -2.19 -4.65
C ALA A 177 -0.74 -1.19 -5.65
N ALA A 178 0.00 -1.66 -6.65
CA ALA A 178 0.54 -0.82 -7.72
C ALA A 178 -0.58 -0.17 -8.55
N TYR A 179 -1.66 -0.90 -8.81
CA TYR A 179 -2.83 -0.35 -9.48
C TYR A 179 -3.49 0.77 -8.65
N ILE A 180 -3.66 0.57 -7.32
CA ILE A 180 -4.15 1.63 -6.42
C ILE A 180 -3.25 2.87 -6.51
N GLY A 181 -1.93 2.69 -6.59
CA GLY A 181 -0.93 3.76 -6.73
C GLY A 181 -0.90 4.45 -8.11
N GLY A 182 -1.79 4.08 -9.05
CA GLY A 182 -1.99 4.77 -10.34
C GLY A 182 -1.42 4.07 -11.58
N PHE A 183 -0.96 2.83 -11.46
CA PHE A 183 -0.57 2.02 -12.63
C PHE A 183 -1.81 1.57 -13.42
N GLN A 184 -1.73 1.56 -14.75
CA GLN A 184 -2.89 1.30 -15.59
C GLN A 184 -3.07 -0.16 -15.99
N SER A 185 -2.01 -0.96 -15.95
CA SER A 185 -2.05 -2.38 -16.35
C SER A 185 -0.95 -3.19 -15.70
N THR A 186 -1.03 -4.51 -15.84
CA THR A 186 -0.03 -5.46 -15.34
C THR A 186 0.27 -6.56 -16.36
N SER A 187 1.45 -7.15 -16.27
CA SER A 187 1.76 -8.40 -16.97
C SER A 187 1.31 -9.65 -16.20
N ASN A 188 0.84 -9.50 -14.96
CA ASN A 188 0.40 -10.60 -14.10
C ASN A 188 -1.01 -11.05 -14.47
N VAL A 189 -1.12 -12.12 -15.26
CA VAL A 189 -2.40 -12.65 -15.73
C VAL A 189 -3.31 -13.08 -14.58
N ARG A 190 -2.75 -13.66 -13.49
CA ARG A 190 -3.54 -14.08 -12.32
C ARG A 190 -4.11 -12.89 -11.57
N ALA A 191 -3.32 -11.84 -11.34
CA ALA A 191 -3.80 -10.62 -10.71
C ALA A 191 -4.85 -9.91 -11.59
N GLY A 192 -4.64 -9.87 -12.91
CA GLY A 192 -5.64 -9.38 -13.85
C GLY A 192 -6.98 -10.08 -13.71
N LYS A 193 -6.97 -11.43 -13.65
CA LYS A 193 -8.18 -12.24 -13.46
C LYS A 193 -8.85 -11.98 -12.10
N LEU A 194 -8.06 -11.91 -11.01
CA LEU A 194 -8.60 -11.78 -9.65
C LEU A 194 -9.20 -10.41 -9.37
N PHE A 195 -8.57 -9.35 -9.86
CA PHE A 195 -8.90 -7.97 -9.50
C PHE A 195 -9.47 -7.13 -10.66
N GLY A 196 -9.62 -7.72 -11.84
CA GLY A 196 -10.12 -6.99 -13.02
C GLY A 196 -9.12 -5.96 -13.57
N ILE A 197 -7.83 -6.08 -13.27
CA ILE A 197 -6.79 -5.17 -13.75
C ILE A 197 -6.52 -5.48 -15.23
N PRO A 198 -6.47 -4.48 -16.13
CA PRO A 198 -6.10 -4.70 -17.53
C PRO A 198 -4.75 -5.40 -17.65
N VAL A 199 -4.70 -6.46 -18.45
CA VAL A 199 -3.46 -7.20 -18.69
C VAL A 199 -2.77 -6.65 -19.93
N SER A 200 -1.47 -6.35 -19.80
CA SER A 200 -0.63 -5.82 -20.88
C SER A 200 0.70 -6.57 -20.92
N GLY A 201 1.21 -6.76 -22.10
CA GLY A 201 2.50 -7.40 -22.32
C GLY A 201 2.82 -7.49 -23.79
N THR A 202 4.06 -7.86 -24.09
CA THR A 202 4.57 -8.04 -25.43
C THR A 202 5.20 -9.44 -25.53
N HIS A 203 6.24 -9.60 -26.33
CA HIS A 203 7.04 -10.82 -26.33
C HIS A 203 8.40 -10.60 -25.65
N ALA A 204 9.13 -11.67 -25.40
CA ALA A 204 10.48 -11.64 -24.85
C ALA A 204 11.54 -11.86 -25.96
N HIS A 205 12.82 -11.60 -25.64
CA HIS A 205 13.96 -11.88 -26.54
C HIS A 205 13.99 -13.35 -26.98
N SER A 206 13.55 -14.27 -26.15
CA SER A 206 13.47 -15.71 -26.46
C SER A 206 12.60 -16.03 -27.67
N LEU A 207 11.58 -15.23 -27.99
CA LEU A 207 10.82 -15.39 -29.22
C LEU A 207 11.69 -15.17 -30.44
N VAL A 208 12.47 -14.08 -30.46
CA VAL A 208 13.39 -13.77 -31.55
C VAL A 208 14.46 -14.84 -31.68
N GLN A 209 15.03 -15.27 -30.56
CA GLN A 209 16.05 -16.31 -30.50
C GLN A 209 15.53 -17.68 -30.99
N ALA A 210 14.27 -18.01 -30.70
CA ALA A 210 13.65 -19.26 -31.14
C ALA A 210 13.54 -19.35 -32.69
N TYR A 211 13.27 -18.23 -33.33
CA TYR A 211 13.22 -18.14 -34.80
C TYR A 211 14.59 -17.85 -35.41
N LYS A 212 15.58 -17.45 -34.62
CA LYS A 212 16.96 -17.07 -35.05
C LYS A 212 17.02 -15.91 -36.04
N ASP A 213 15.92 -15.23 -36.25
CA ASP A 213 15.77 -14.15 -37.22
C ASP A 213 14.66 -13.19 -36.73
N GLU A 214 14.96 -11.89 -36.61
CA GLU A 214 14.00 -10.90 -36.14
C GLU A 214 12.82 -10.73 -37.08
N TYR A 215 13.05 -10.78 -38.38
CA TYR A 215 12.01 -10.63 -39.38
C TYR A 215 11.02 -11.80 -39.31
N ILE A 216 11.50 -13.02 -39.24
CA ILE A 216 10.65 -14.20 -39.11
C ILE A 216 9.86 -14.14 -37.81
N ALA A 217 10.51 -13.81 -36.69
CA ALA A 217 9.88 -13.73 -35.38
C ALA A 217 8.74 -12.69 -35.36
N PHE A 218 9.00 -11.47 -35.87
CA PHE A 218 8.00 -10.40 -35.88
C PHE A 218 6.84 -10.71 -36.83
N ASN A 219 7.10 -11.33 -37.98
CA ASN A 219 6.05 -11.81 -38.89
C ASN A 219 5.15 -12.85 -38.20
N LYS A 220 5.74 -13.86 -37.56
CA LYS A 220 4.96 -14.91 -36.86
C LYS A 220 4.15 -14.35 -35.70
N TYR A 221 4.69 -13.36 -34.98
CA TYR A 221 3.95 -12.64 -33.95
C TYR A 221 2.77 -11.85 -34.55
N ALA A 222 3.00 -11.13 -35.64
CA ALA A 222 1.98 -10.35 -36.36
C ALA A 222 0.89 -11.21 -37.01
N GLU A 223 1.20 -12.45 -37.44
CA GLU A 223 0.20 -13.41 -37.94
C GLU A 223 -0.81 -13.84 -36.88
N THR A 224 -0.42 -13.79 -35.62
CA THR A 224 -1.22 -14.32 -34.48
C THR A 224 -1.79 -13.24 -33.55
N HIS A 225 -1.32 -12.00 -33.64
CA HIS A 225 -1.71 -10.88 -32.78
C HIS A 225 -2.15 -9.68 -33.62
N LYS A 226 -3.31 -9.14 -33.28
CA LYS A 226 -3.80 -7.91 -33.91
C LYS A 226 -3.04 -6.66 -33.43
N ASP A 227 -2.83 -6.57 -32.10
CA ASP A 227 -2.11 -5.48 -31.47
C ASP A 227 -0.64 -5.86 -31.29
N CYS A 228 0.26 -5.13 -31.95
CA CYS A 228 1.67 -5.46 -32.04
C CYS A 228 2.57 -4.39 -31.44
N VAL A 229 3.37 -4.77 -30.46
CA VAL A 229 4.55 -4.04 -29.97
C VAL A 229 5.76 -4.97 -30.12
N PHE A 230 6.72 -4.59 -30.95
CA PHE A 230 7.90 -5.42 -31.20
C PHE A 230 9.07 -5.05 -30.27
N LEU A 231 9.68 -6.05 -29.63
CA LEU A 231 10.89 -5.91 -28.83
C LEU A 231 12.09 -5.90 -29.77
N VAL A 232 12.75 -4.72 -29.88
CA VAL A 232 13.67 -4.44 -31.00
C VAL A 232 15.14 -4.45 -30.63
N ASP A 233 15.49 -4.81 -29.40
CA ASP A 233 16.84 -4.77 -28.88
C ASP A 233 17.45 -6.16 -28.59
N THR A 234 17.01 -7.19 -29.33
CA THR A 234 17.57 -8.53 -29.19
C THR A 234 19.00 -8.62 -29.72
N TYR A 235 19.31 -7.94 -30.83
CA TYR A 235 20.66 -7.92 -31.44
C TYR A 235 21.18 -6.49 -31.59
N ASP A 236 20.75 -5.75 -32.61
CA ASP A 236 21.10 -4.34 -32.81
C ASP A 236 19.85 -3.50 -33.00
N THR A 237 19.55 -2.67 -32.02
CA THR A 237 18.31 -1.88 -31.99
C THR A 237 18.14 -1.02 -33.24
N LEU A 238 19.17 -0.27 -33.66
CA LEU A 238 19.05 0.73 -34.71
C LEU A 238 19.36 0.19 -36.11
N LYS A 239 20.22 -0.82 -36.22
CA LYS A 239 20.58 -1.39 -37.55
C LYS A 239 19.68 -2.55 -37.97
N SER A 240 19.08 -3.25 -37.02
CA SER A 240 18.28 -4.44 -37.26
C SER A 240 16.87 -4.33 -36.68
N GLY A 241 16.70 -4.21 -35.37
CA GLY A 241 15.41 -4.34 -34.70
C GLY A 241 14.35 -3.31 -35.16
N VAL A 242 14.65 -2.01 -35.07
CA VAL A 242 13.71 -0.95 -35.49
C VAL A 242 13.42 -1.00 -37.00
N PRO A 243 14.41 -1.13 -37.91
CA PRO A 243 14.14 -1.32 -39.35
C PRO A 243 13.27 -2.51 -39.64
N THR A 244 13.50 -3.64 -38.96
CA THR A 244 12.72 -4.87 -39.15
C THR A 244 11.29 -4.71 -38.67
N ALA A 245 11.07 -4.08 -37.51
CA ALA A 245 9.72 -3.76 -36.99
C ALA A 245 8.93 -2.87 -37.97
N ILE A 246 9.58 -1.83 -38.51
CA ILE A 246 8.99 -0.94 -39.52
C ILE A 246 8.64 -1.72 -40.82
N LYS A 247 9.50 -2.60 -41.28
CA LYS A 247 9.29 -3.43 -42.45
C LYS A 247 8.05 -4.30 -42.28
N VAL A 248 7.99 -5.05 -41.17
CA VAL A 248 6.84 -5.93 -40.89
C VAL A 248 5.55 -5.12 -40.74
N ALA A 249 5.59 -3.98 -40.03
CA ALA A 249 4.42 -3.12 -39.89
C ALA A 249 3.88 -2.63 -41.27
N LYS A 250 4.76 -2.27 -42.21
CA LYS A 250 4.37 -1.90 -43.56
C LYS A 250 3.80 -3.07 -44.39
N GLU A 251 4.38 -4.25 -44.30
CA GLU A 251 3.94 -5.46 -45.01
C GLU A 251 2.57 -5.95 -44.53
N PHE A 252 2.29 -5.84 -43.22
CA PHE A 252 0.99 -6.20 -42.69
C PHE A 252 -0.07 -5.11 -42.89
N GLY A 253 0.31 -3.83 -42.88
CA GLY A 253 -0.61 -2.72 -43.03
C GLY A 253 -1.79 -2.80 -42.08
N ASP A 254 -3.00 -2.66 -42.56
CA ASP A 254 -4.24 -2.66 -41.77
C ASP A 254 -4.61 -4.04 -41.16
N ARG A 255 -3.85 -5.09 -41.48
CA ARG A 255 -4.06 -6.42 -40.88
C ARG A 255 -3.68 -6.45 -39.40
N ILE A 256 -2.78 -5.56 -38.98
CA ILE A 256 -2.39 -5.39 -37.57
C ILE A 256 -2.56 -3.94 -37.13
N ASN A 257 -2.73 -3.73 -35.85
CA ASN A 257 -2.56 -2.45 -35.20
C ASN A 257 -1.11 -2.37 -34.69
N PHE A 258 -0.23 -1.72 -35.45
CA PHE A 258 1.14 -1.51 -35.01
C PHE A 258 1.18 -0.44 -33.95
N ILE A 259 1.10 -0.86 -32.68
CA ILE A 259 1.14 0.04 -31.51
C ILE A 259 2.52 0.69 -31.39
N GLY A 260 3.61 -0.06 -31.61
CA GLY A 260 4.95 0.50 -31.52
C GLY A 260 6.06 -0.50 -31.24
N ILE A 261 7.11 -0.03 -30.58
CA ILE A 261 8.31 -0.81 -30.27
C ILE A 261 8.61 -0.77 -28.76
N ARG A 262 9.37 -1.76 -28.28
CA ARG A 262 9.86 -1.81 -26.91
C ARG A 262 11.39 -1.86 -26.89
N LEU A 263 11.96 -1.04 -25.99
CA LEU A 263 13.37 -0.95 -25.64
C LEU A 263 13.55 -1.47 -24.20
N ASP A 264 14.41 -2.46 -23.99
CA ASP A 264 14.65 -3.12 -22.72
C ASP A 264 16.12 -2.99 -22.25
N SER A 265 16.97 -2.40 -23.07
CA SER A 265 18.43 -2.33 -22.82
C SER A 265 19.09 -1.13 -23.50
N GLY A 266 20.35 -0.89 -23.13
CA GLY A 266 21.19 0.17 -23.68
C GLY A 266 20.85 1.57 -23.16
N ASP A 267 21.33 2.60 -23.88
CA ASP A 267 21.03 4.00 -23.56
C ASP A 267 19.62 4.36 -24.06
N LEU A 268 18.62 4.24 -23.18
CA LEU A 268 17.21 4.47 -23.49
C LEU A 268 16.94 5.89 -23.99
N ALA A 269 17.66 6.90 -23.51
CA ALA A 269 17.48 8.27 -23.96
C ALA A 269 17.97 8.46 -25.41
N TYR A 270 19.15 7.93 -25.71
CA TYR A 270 19.70 7.97 -27.09
C TYR A 270 18.87 7.13 -28.04
N LEU A 271 18.60 5.86 -27.67
CA LEU A 271 17.89 4.91 -28.52
C LEU A 271 16.47 5.37 -28.83
N SER A 272 15.72 5.86 -27.84
CA SER A 272 14.35 6.33 -28.06
C SER A 272 14.28 7.54 -29.00
N LYS A 273 15.23 8.48 -28.91
CA LYS A 273 15.30 9.62 -29.84
C LYS A 273 15.58 9.18 -31.27
N LYS A 274 16.50 8.22 -31.46
CA LYS A 274 16.83 7.69 -32.80
C LYS A 274 15.68 6.85 -33.36
N ALA A 275 15.11 5.96 -32.56
CA ALA A 275 13.96 5.15 -32.97
C ALA A 275 12.75 6.02 -33.33
N ARG A 276 12.46 7.07 -32.55
CA ARG A 276 11.37 8.02 -32.85
C ARG A 276 11.54 8.65 -34.25
N LYS A 277 12.76 9.12 -34.53
CA LYS A 277 13.05 9.68 -35.88
C LYS A 277 12.82 8.65 -36.98
N MET A 278 13.29 7.42 -36.84
CA MET A 278 13.11 6.35 -37.81
C MET A 278 11.63 5.99 -38.02
N LEU A 279 10.85 5.95 -36.95
CA LEU A 279 9.41 5.68 -37.02
C LEU A 279 8.66 6.82 -37.74
N ASP A 280 9.01 8.08 -37.46
CA ASP A 280 8.42 9.25 -38.09
C ASP A 280 8.73 9.28 -39.59
N GLU A 281 9.98 9.10 -39.99
CA GLU A 281 10.42 9.04 -41.38
C GLU A 281 9.79 7.86 -42.15
N ALA A 282 9.44 6.78 -41.44
CA ALA A 282 8.77 5.64 -42.03
C ALA A 282 7.25 5.80 -42.19
N GLY A 283 6.65 6.88 -41.65
CA GLY A 283 5.21 7.14 -41.70
C GLY A 283 4.43 6.64 -40.48
N PHE A 284 5.10 6.37 -39.36
CA PHE A 284 4.48 5.92 -38.09
C PHE A 284 4.63 6.96 -36.95
N PRO A 285 4.16 8.21 -37.11
CA PRO A 285 4.33 9.25 -36.10
C PRO A 285 3.57 8.95 -34.79
N ASN A 286 2.53 8.12 -34.85
CA ASN A 286 1.70 7.76 -33.71
C ASN A 286 2.17 6.48 -32.98
N ALA A 287 3.13 5.73 -33.56
CA ALA A 287 3.68 4.54 -32.95
C ALA A 287 4.34 4.87 -31.60
N LYS A 288 4.07 4.07 -30.58
CA LYS A 288 4.55 4.26 -29.22
C LYS A 288 5.93 3.67 -29.02
N ILE A 289 6.71 4.27 -28.13
CA ILE A 289 7.96 3.72 -27.65
C ILE A 289 7.77 3.32 -26.19
N VAL A 290 7.86 2.02 -25.93
CA VAL A 290 7.79 1.43 -24.59
C VAL A 290 9.21 1.27 -24.08
N ALA A 291 9.49 1.73 -22.87
CA ALA A 291 10.75 1.45 -22.16
C ALA A 291 10.51 0.50 -20.99
N SER A 292 11.44 -0.40 -20.77
CA SER A 292 11.50 -1.28 -19.61
C SER A 292 12.97 -1.43 -19.16
N ASN A 293 13.23 -2.19 -18.09
CA ASN A 293 14.54 -2.41 -17.49
C ASN A 293 14.90 -1.43 -16.35
N ASP A 294 14.95 -1.94 -15.11
CA ASP A 294 15.40 -1.29 -13.87
C ASP A 294 14.94 0.17 -13.65
N LEU A 295 13.73 0.45 -14.10
CA LEU A 295 13.11 1.77 -14.00
C LEU A 295 12.58 2.05 -12.58
N ASP A 296 12.81 3.27 -12.15
CA ASP A 296 12.23 3.89 -10.96
C ASP A 296 11.95 5.37 -11.22
N GLU A 297 11.41 6.08 -10.22
CA GLU A 297 11.13 7.51 -10.33
C GLU A 297 12.36 8.34 -10.69
N TYR A 298 13.53 7.99 -10.18
CA TYR A 298 14.77 8.74 -10.44
C TYR A 298 15.30 8.50 -11.86
N THR A 299 15.28 7.26 -12.29
CA THR A 299 15.68 6.88 -13.66
C THR A 299 14.77 7.53 -14.69
N ILE A 300 13.44 7.48 -14.47
CA ILE A 300 12.45 8.08 -15.38
C ILE A 300 12.62 9.60 -15.44
N MET A 301 12.78 10.26 -14.31
CA MET A 301 13.02 11.71 -14.25
C MET A 301 14.28 12.10 -15.04
N ASN A 302 15.35 11.33 -14.88
CA ASN A 302 16.60 11.57 -15.61
C ASN A 302 16.45 11.35 -17.11
N LEU A 303 15.79 10.27 -17.54
CA LEU A 303 15.51 10.01 -18.96
C LEU A 303 14.68 11.13 -19.59
N LYS A 304 13.64 11.62 -18.89
CA LYS A 304 12.84 12.76 -19.33
C LYS A 304 13.67 14.04 -19.44
N ALA A 305 14.54 14.33 -18.48
CA ALA A 305 15.43 15.49 -18.51
C ALA A 305 16.41 15.42 -19.69
N GLN A 306 16.83 14.23 -20.11
CA GLN A 306 17.66 14.02 -21.31
C GLN A 306 16.86 14.09 -22.63
N GLY A 307 15.54 14.31 -22.57
CA GLY A 307 14.66 14.40 -23.73
C GLY A 307 14.34 13.06 -24.39
N ALA A 308 14.36 11.96 -23.63
CA ALA A 308 13.91 10.65 -24.09
C ALA A 308 12.50 10.72 -24.69
N LYS A 309 12.27 9.94 -25.74
CA LYS A 309 10.98 9.88 -26.45
C LYS A 309 10.28 8.57 -26.13
N ILE A 310 9.78 8.48 -24.91
CA ILE A 310 9.15 7.28 -24.35
C ILE A 310 7.71 7.63 -23.99
N ASP A 311 6.77 6.81 -24.41
CA ASP A 311 5.34 7.00 -24.23
C ASP A 311 4.75 6.09 -23.15
N MET A 312 5.39 4.94 -22.91
CA MET A 312 4.91 3.91 -21.98
C MET A 312 6.08 3.30 -21.21
N TRP A 313 5.85 3.03 -19.94
CA TRP A 313 6.86 2.59 -18.98
C TRP A 313 6.49 1.25 -18.37
N GLY A 314 7.29 0.21 -18.61
CA GLY A 314 7.18 -1.11 -18.01
C GLY A 314 8.10 -1.21 -16.80
N ILE A 315 7.55 -1.17 -15.59
CA ILE A 315 8.31 -1.04 -14.35
C ILE A 315 8.17 -2.32 -13.55
N GLY A 316 9.28 -2.93 -13.18
CA GLY A 316 9.31 -4.26 -12.56
C GLY A 316 9.93 -4.26 -11.18
N THR A 317 11.21 -4.62 -11.10
CA THR A 317 11.94 -4.94 -9.87
C THR A 317 11.81 -3.88 -8.80
N LYS A 318 12.16 -2.65 -9.12
CA LYS A 318 12.23 -1.56 -8.13
C LYS A 318 10.86 -1.15 -7.56
N LEU A 319 9.79 -1.40 -8.30
CA LEU A 319 8.43 -1.22 -7.82
C LEU A 319 8.02 -2.34 -6.87
N ILE A 320 8.00 -3.61 -7.39
CA ILE A 320 7.37 -4.72 -6.69
C ILE A 320 8.12 -5.17 -5.43
N THR A 321 9.39 -4.81 -5.33
CA THR A 321 10.23 -5.09 -4.14
C THR A 321 10.33 -3.89 -3.20
N ALA A 322 9.72 -2.76 -3.51
CA ALA A 322 9.95 -1.50 -2.78
C ALA A 322 11.45 -1.26 -2.54
N PHE A 323 12.26 -1.37 -3.58
CA PHE A 323 13.71 -1.58 -3.59
C PHE A 323 14.52 -0.73 -2.58
N ASP A 324 14.14 0.51 -2.38
CA ASP A 324 14.82 1.49 -1.53
C ASP A 324 14.24 1.60 -0.10
N GLN A 325 13.23 0.77 0.23
CA GLN A 325 12.59 0.75 1.54
C GLN A 325 12.10 -0.66 1.89
N ALA A 326 12.82 -1.35 2.75
CA ALA A 326 12.55 -2.75 3.07
C ALA A 326 11.21 -2.99 3.79
N ALA A 327 10.76 -2.04 4.61
CA ALA A 327 9.52 -2.15 5.38
C ALA A 327 8.93 -0.77 5.68
N LEU A 328 7.60 -0.69 5.80
CA LEU A 328 6.89 0.52 6.24
C LEU A 328 7.20 0.85 7.71
N GLY A 329 7.52 -0.19 8.51
CA GLY A 329 7.75 -0.03 9.93
C GLY A 329 6.44 0.20 10.71
N GLY A 330 5.38 -0.46 10.27
CA GLY A 330 4.08 -0.46 10.96
C GLY A 330 4.19 -0.98 12.39
N VAL A 331 3.36 -0.46 13.26
CA VAL A 331 3.26 -0.85 14.68
C VAL A 331 1.80 -1.03 15.08
N TYR A 332 1.59 -1.93 16.01
CA TYR A 332 0.32 -2.26 16.63
C TYR A 332 0.41 -1.97 18.13
N LYS A 333 -0.41 -1.06 18.66
CA LYS A 333 -0.20 -0.58 20.03
C LYS A 333 -1.50 -0.54 20.82
N LEU A 334 -1.46 -1.18 22.00
CA LEU A 334 -2.53 -1.08 22.99
C LEU A 334 -2.62 0.38 23.47
N VAL A 335 -3.79 0.99 23.35
CA VAL A 335 -4.04 2.41 23.68
C VAL A 335 -5.12 2.59 24.73
N SER A 336 -5.97 1.59 24.94
CA SER A 336 -6.96 1.54 26.01
C SER A 336 -7.35 0.10 26.31
N ILE A 337 -7.70 -0.20 27.56
CA ILE A 337 -8.14 -1.52 28.03
C ILE A 337 -9.15 -1.38 29.15
N GLU A 338 -10.10 -2.30 29.20
CA GLU A 338 -11.08 -2.42 30.27
C GLU A 338 -10.41 -2.88 31.58
N ASP A 339 -10.70 -2.19 32.67
CA ASP A 339 -10.23 -2.54 34.01
C ASP A 339 -11.14 -3.58 34.69
N GLU A 340 -10.81 -3.95 35.93
CA GLU A 340 -11.58 -4.92 36.74
C GLU A 340 -13.01 -4.46 37.05
N LYS A 341 -13.32 -3.17 36.85
CA LYS A 341 -14.62 -2.58 37.12
C LYS A 341 -15.44 -2.41 35.82
N GLY A 342 -14.94 -2.89 34.70
CA GLY A 342 -15.57 -2.72 33.39
C GLY A 342 -15.42 -1.31 32.81
N GLN A 343 -14.46 -0.50 33.30
CA GLN A 343 -14.22 0.86 32.80
C GLN A 343 -13.01 0.87 31.87
N MET A 344 -13.13 1.56 30.72
CA MET A 344 -12.00 1.73 29.81
C MET A 344 -10.96 2.67 30.44
N THR A 345 -9.72 2.20 30.48
CA THR A 345 -8.56 2.95 30.99
C THR A 345 -7.50 3.06 29.91
N ASP A 346 -6.98 4.26 29.75
CA ASP A 346 -5.97 4.52 28.72
C ASP A 346 -4.60 3.96 29.14
N THR A 347 -3.89 3.44 28.14
CA THR A 347 -2.55 2.88 28.31
C THR A 347 -1.54 3.67 27.49
N ILE A 348 -0.33 3.81 28.02
CA ILE A 348 0.76 4.50 27.34
C ILE A 348 2.07 3.74 27.52
N LYS A 349 2.82 3.59 26.42
CA LYS A 349 4.20 3.14 26.50
C LYS A 349 5.13 4.34 26.59
N ILE A 350 5.86 4.47 27.68
CA ILE A 350 6.95 5.43 27.83
C ILE A 350 8.27 4.77 27.39
N SER A 351 9.06 5.48 26.61
CA SER A 351 10.35 5.02 26.10
C SER A 351 11.36 6.17 26.16
N GLY A 352 12.63 5.84 26.38
CA GLY A 352 13.73 6.80 26.25
C GLY A 352 13.88 7.39 24.84
N ASN A 353 13.26 6.77 23.84
CA ASN A 353 13.15 7.33 22.49
C ASN A 353 11.79 8.03 22.33
N PRO A 354 11.75 9.37 22.16
CA PRO A 354 10.50 10.12 22.03
C PRO A 354 9.59 9.65 20.88
N GLU A 355 10.15 9.15 19.80
CA GLU A 355 9.40 8.61 18.65
C GLU A 355 8.61 7.34 18.98
N LYS A 356 8.95 6.65 20.09
CA LYS A 356 8.28 5.44 20.57
C LYS A 356 7.19 5.72 21.60
N LEU A 357 6.98 6.99 21.93
CA LEU A 357 5.91 7.40 22.86
C LEU A 357 4.56 7.29 22.13
N THR A 358 3.66 6.46 22.68
CA THR A 358 2.33 6.26 22.09
C THR A 358 1.38 7.41 22.45
N THR A 359 0.31 7.58 21.69
CA THR A 359 -0.78 8.47 22.04
C THR A 359 -1.94 7.64 22.58
N PRO A 360 -2.29 7.74 23.89
CA PRO A 360 -3.29 6.91 24.55
C PRO A 360 -4.72 7.31 24.17
N GLY A 361 -5.66 6.41 24.46
CA GLY A 361 -7.09 6.64 24.31
C GLY A 361 -7.64 6.23 22.95
N MET A 362 -8.96 6.17 22.86
CA MET A 362 -9.69 5.92 21.63
C MET A 362 -9.70 7.20 20.80
N LYS A 363 -9.23 7.12 19.55
CA LYS A 363 -8.98 8.29 18.70
C LYS A 363 -9.71 8.22 17.36
N LYS A 364 -10.04 9.39 16.83
CA LYS A 364 -10.44 9.62 15.45
C LYS A 364 -9.41 10.46 14.72
N VAL A 365 -9.35 10.33 13.42
CA VAL A 365 -8.48 11.15 12.56
C VAL A 365 -9.35 11.90 11.58
N TYR A 366 -9.14 13.20 11.49
CA TYR A 366 -9.84 14.10 10.55
C TYR A 366 -8.84 14.79 9.64
N ARG A 367 -9.11 14.79 8.35
CA ARG A 367 -8.41 15.69 7.41
C ARG A 367 -9.10 17.03 7.39
N ILE A 368 -8.37 18.07 7.68
CA ILE A 368 -8.87 19.45 7.69
C ILE A 368 -8.65 20.04 6.30
N ILE A 369 -9.73 20.28 5.60
CA ILE A 369 -9.73 20.78 4.21
C ILE A 369 -10.24 22.19 4.20
N ASN A 370 -9.45 23.10 3.65
CA ASN A 370 -9.82 24.52 3.50
C ASN A 370 -10.87 24.66 2.40
N LYS A 371 -12.04 25.21 2.74
CA LYS A 371 -13.17 25.37 1.81
C LYS A 371 -12.91 26.36 0.66
N ASN A 372 -11.96 27.30 0.84
CA ASN A 372 -11.70 28.34 -0.15
C ASN A 372 -10.84 27.84 -1.33
N ASN A 373 -9.95 26.88 -1.09
CA ASN A 373 -8.99 26.38 -2.10
C ASN A 373 -8.99 24.86 -2.28
N ASN A 374 -9.81 24.15 -1.51
CA ASN A 374 -9.91 22.69 -1.51
C ASN A 374 -8.56 22.00 -1.27
N LYS A 375 -7.67 22.61 -0.44
CA LYS A 375 -6.40 22.02 -0.04
C LYS A 375 -6.43 21.57 1.40
N SER A 376 -5.66 20.54 1.71
CA SER A 376 -5.51 20.06 3.07
C SER A 376 -4.63 20.99 3.89
N GLU A 377 -5.11 21.34 5.08
CA GLU A 377 -4.39 22.09 6.10
C GLU A 377 -3.57 21.19 7.03
N GLY A 378 -3.87 19.91 7.08
CA GLY A 378 -3.24 18.89 7.91
C GLY A 378 -4.25 17.87 8.40
N ASP A 379 -3.76 16.84 9.08
CA ASP A 379 -4.61 15.86 9.75
C ASP A 379 -4.66 16.19 11.26
N TYR A 380 -5.84 15.98 11.84
CA TYR A 380 -6.17 16.35 13.20
C TYR A 380 -6.68 15.15 13.98
N ILE A 381 -5.93 14.72 14.98
CA ILE A 381 -6.23 13.55 15.80
C ILE A 381 -6.97 14.01 17.06
N THR A 382 -8.15 13.49 17.29
CA THR A 382 -9.01 13.79 18.43
C THR A 382 -9.21 12.55 19.31
N LEU A 383 -9.74 12.75 20.51
CA LEU A 383 -10.41 11.67 21.23
C LEU A 383 -11.78 11.36 20.59
N ASP A 384 -12.31 10.19 20.87
CA ASP A 384 -13.52 9.65 20.21
C ASP A 384 -14.79 10.49 20.46
N ASP A 385 -14.84 11.22 21.56
CA ASP A 385 -15.95 12.08 21.99
C ASP A 385 -15.85 13.52 21.47
N GLU A 386 -14.84 13.86 20.65
CA GLU A 386 -14.70 15.16 20.01
C GLU A 386 -15.23 15.16 18.58
N ASN A 387 -15.81 16.29 18.16
CA ASN A 387 -16.27 16.48 16.80
C ASN A 387 -15.77 17.85 16.27
N PRO A 388 -14.67 17.91 15.54
CA PRO A 388 -14.11 19.17 15.05
C PRO A 388 -14.98 19.85 13.98
N GLN A 389 -16.01 19.19 13.44
CA GLN A 389 -16.97 19.84 12.53
C GLN A 389 -17.89 20.85 13.23
N GLU A 390 -18.03 20.74 14.56
CA GLU A 390 -18.84 21.64 15.37
C GLU A 390 -18.08 22.90 15.80
N GLU A 391 -16.79 23.00 15.44
CA GLU A 391 -15.92 24.12 15.81
C GLU A 391 -15.84 25.15 14.67
N ASP A 392 -16.05 26.43 14.95
CA ASP A 392 -15.87 27.50 13.98
C ASP A 392 -14.39 27.78 13.69
N ARG A 393 -13.51 27.40 14.64
CA ARG A 393 -12.08 27.67 14.59
C ARG A 393 -11.29 26.58 15.30
N LEU A 394 -10.43 25.89 14.57
CA LEU A 394 -9.53 24.89 15.13
C LEU A 394 -8.15 25.48 15.44
N LYS A 395 -7.62 25.14 16.61
CA LYS A 395 -6.20 25.33 16.91
C LYS A 395 -5.46 24.05 16.60
N MET A 396 -4.69 24.05 15.52
CA MET A 396 -3.79 22.96 15.16
C MET A 396 -2.39 23.27 15.69
N PHE A 397 -1.76 22.32 16.36
CA PHE A 397 -0.41 22.50 16.88
C PHE A 397 0.38 21.19 16.86
N HIS A 398 1.68 21.30 16.62
CA HIS A 398 2.56 20.14 16.58
C HIS A 398 2.65 19.48 17.96
N PRO A 399 2.40 18.16 18.08
CA PRO A 399 2.24 17.48 19.37
C PRO A 399 3.50 17.45 20.26
N VAL A 400 4.68 17.70 19.67
CA VAL A 400 5.97 17.77 20.38
C VAL A 400 6.48 19.22 20.46
N HIS A 401 6.41 19.95 19.34
CA HIS A 401 6.86 21.34 19.23
C HIS A 401 5.65 22.28 19.30
N THR A 402 5.01 22.37 20.46
CA THR A 402 3.72 23.04 20.67
C THR A 402 3.71 24.53 20.35
N TYR A 403 4.89 25.17 20.21
CA TYR A 403 5.04 26.53 19.71
C TYR A 403 4.76 26.66 18.20
N ILE A 404 4.85 25.57 17.44
CA ILE A 404 4.43 25.51 16.04
C ILE A 404 2.93 25.29 16.05
N SER A 405 2.16 26.31 15.76
CA SER A 405 0.69 26.25 15.77
C SER A 405 0.08 27.21 14.77
N LYS A 406 -1.11 26.85 14.32
CA LYS A 406 -1.94 27.69 13.47
C LYS A 406 -3.41 27.61 13.89
N PHE A 407 -4.18 28.61 13.50
CA PHE A 407 -5.63 28.58 13.58
C PHE A 407 -6.21 28.43 12.19
N VAL A 408 -7.18 27.52 12.07
CA VAL A 408 -7.89 27.25 10.82
C VAL A 408 -9.35 27.60 10.99
N THR A 409 -9.89 28.34 10.04
CA THR A 409 -11.31 28.69 9.89
C THR A 409 -11.75 28.31 8.48
N ASP A 410 -13.05 28.34 8.19
CA ASP A 410 -13.62 28.02 6.87
C ASP A 410 -13.15 26.65 6.33
N PHE A 411 -13.20 25.65 7.18
CA PHE A 411 -12.75 24.28 6.88
C PHE A 411 -13.91 23.29 6.84
N GLU A 412 -13.62 22.15 6.19
CA GLU A 412 -14.33 20.89 6.35
C GLU A 412 -13.43 19.92 7.14
N ALA A 413 -13.95 19.31 8.19
CA ALA A 413 -13.26 18.24 8.91
C ALA A 413 -13.80 16.87 8.41
N ARG A 414 -13.08 16.25 7.50
CA ARG A 414 -13.45 14.93 6.95
C ARG A 414 -12.88 13.82 7.83
N GLU A 415 -13.74 13.05 8.48
CA GLU A 415 -13.30 11.87 9.23
C GLU A 415 -12.74 10.81 8.27
N LEU A 416 -11.54 10.29 8.58
CA LEU A 416 -10.83 9.34 7.70
C LEU A 416 -11.18 7.88 7.98
N HIS A 417 -11.65 7.57 9.19
CA HIS A 417 -12.01 6.21 9.58
C HIS A 417 -13.47 5.91 9.24
N GLN A 418 -13.68 4.74 8.65
CA GLN A 418 -14.99 4.14 8.46
C GLN A 418 -15.14 2.86 9.28
N ASP A 419 -16.37 2.50 9.62
CA ASP A 419 -16.67 1.22 10.27
C ASP A 419 -16.51 0.09 9.25
N ILE A 420 -15.62 -0.85 9.54
CA ILE A 420 -15.34 -2.01 8.68
C ILE A 420 -16.06 -3.26 9.25
N PHE A 421 -15.82 -3.54 10.53
CA PHE A 421 -16.53 -4.57 11.28
C PHE A 421 -17.24 -3.95 12.47
N LYS A 422 -18.44 -4.42 12.77
CA LYS A 422 -19.19 -4.15 14.01
C LYS A 422 -19.62 -5.47 14.62
N GLU A 423 -19.23 -5.69 15.88
CA GLU A 423 -19.57 -6.91 16.62
C GLU A 423 -19.26 -8.18 15.79
N GLY A 424 -18.08 -8.23 15.17
CA GLY A 424 -17.62 -9.33 14.34
C GLY A 424 -18.28 -9.44 12.96
N ARG A 425 -19.16 -8.52 12.59
CA ARG A 425 -19.86 -8.53 11.30
C ARG A 425 -19.26 -7.49 10.35
N LEU A 426 -18.94 -7.91 9.13
CA LEU A 426 -18.53 -7.01 8.07
C LEU A 426 -19.71 -6.06 7.71
N VAL A 427 -19.49 -4.76 7.86
CA VAL A 427 -20.49 -3.72 7.55
C VAL A 427 -20.04 -2.79 6.41
N TYR A 428 -18.78 -2.87 6.02
CA TYR A 428 -18.19 -2.07 4.94
C TYR A 428 -18.38 -2.76 3.59
N GLN A 429 -18.88 -1.99 2.61
CA GLN A 429 -18.91 -2.45 1.23
C GLN A 429 -17.66 -1.98 0.49
N LEU A 430 -16.78 -2.92 0.17
CA LEU A 430 -15.55 -2.62 -0.55
C LEU A 430 -15.88 -2.11 -1.97
N PRO A 431 -15.39 -0.92 -2.36
CA PRO A 431 -15.52 -0.42 -3.74
C PRO A 431 -14.74 -1.29 -4.73
N ASN A 432 -15.08 -1.21 -6.02
CA ASN A 432 -14.25 -1.83 -7.03
C ASN A 432 -12.88 -1.15 -7.10
N LEU A 433 -11.88 -1.86 -7.61
CA LEU A 433 -10.50 -1.42 -7.57
C LEU A 433 -10.24 -0.13 -8.38
N GLN A 434 -10.97 0.09 -9.46
CA GLN A 434 -10.89 1.33 -10.24
C GLN A 434 -11.36 2.54 -9.42
N THR A 435 -12.47 2.40 -8.69
CA THR A 435 -12.95 3.45 -7.78
C THR A 435 -11.93 3.80 -6.70
N ILE A 436 -11.22 2.78 -6.16
CA ILE A 436 -10.14 2.99 -5.19
C ILE A 436 -8.99 3.77 -5.81
N GLN A 437 -8.57 3.44 -7.02
CA GLN A 437 -7.52 4.16 -7.75
C GLN A 437 -7.92 5.63 -8.03
N GLU A 438 -9.15 5.85 -8.47
CA GLU A 438 -9.68 7.20 -8.71
C GLU A 438 -9.72 8.01 -7.42
N TYR A 439 -10.11 7.38 -6.31
CA TYR A 439 -10.10 8.00 -4.99
C TYR A 439 -8.69 8.39 -4.54
N ALA A 440 -7.70 7.51 -4.71
CA ALA A 440 -6.31 7.82 -4.41
C ALA A 440 -5.80 9.01 -5.25
N THR A 441 -6.14 9.06 -6.52
CA THR A 441 -5.78 10.17 -7.42
C THR A 441 -6.38 11.49 -6.96
N LYS A 442 -7.68 11.52 -6.60
CA LYS A 442 -8.36 12.72 -6.10
C LYS A 442 -7.77 13.19 -4.75
N ASN A 443 -7.41 12.25 -3.87
CA ASN A 443 -6.80 12.62 -2.60
C ASN A 443 -5.45 13.32 -2.78
N LEU A 444 -4.65 12.93 -3.78
CA LEU A 444 -3.41 13.63 -4.11
C LEU A 444 -3.62 15.09 -4.56
N GLU A 445 -4.78 15.41 -5.12
CA GLU A 445 -5.12 16.78 -5.49
C GLU A 445 -5.36 17.68 -4.26
N LEU A 446 -5.71 17.11 -3.10
CA LEU A 446 -5.86 17.84 -1.85
C LEU A 446 -4.51 18.33 -1.30
N LEU A 447 -3.41 17.67 -1.65
CA LEU A 447 -2.09 18.08 -1.19
C LEU A 447 -1.58 19.26 -1.99
N TRP A 448 -0.86 20.16 -1.28
CA TRP A 448 -0.02 21.17 -1.91
C TRP A 448 1.16 20.50 -2.63
N ASP A 449 1.70 21.13 -3.65
CA ASP A 449 2.78 20.56 -4.45
C ASP A 449 4.06 20.31 -3.63
N GLU A 450 4.27 21.11 -2.58
CA GLU A 450 5.38 20.97 -1.65
C GLU A 450 5.43 19.61 -0.96
N TYR A 451 4.29 19.01 -0.66
CA TYR A 451 4.19 17.67 -0.05
C TYR A 451 4.39 16.53 -1.06
N LYS A 452 4.25 16.82 -2.36
CA LYS A 452 4.35 15.81 -3.44
C LYS A 452 5.74 15.73 -4.07
N ARG A 453 6.68 16.57 -3.65
CA ARG A 453 8.04 16.59 -4.21
C ARG A 453 8.72 15.24 -4.03
N SER A 454 9.41 14.79 -5.07
CA SER A 454 10.20 13.55 -5.03
C SER A 454 11.47 13.69 -4.17
N LEU A 455 11.95 14.91 -3.99
CA LEU A 455 13.14 15.26 -3.21
C LEU A 455 12.79 16.37 -2.22
N ASN A 456 13.13 16.16 -0.96
CA ASN A 456 12.88 17.09 0.15
C ASN A 456 11.43 17.61 0.17
N PRO A 457 10.41 16.76 0.27
CA PRO A 457 9.05 17.20 0.44
C PRO A 457 8.90 17.95 1.77
N GLU A 458 8.00 18.91 1.82
CA GLU A 458 7.62 19.56 3.07
C GLU A 458 6.94 18.57 4.01
N LYS A 459 7.05 18.80 5.31
CA LYS A 459 6.42 17.95 6.33
C LYS A 459 4.95 18.29 6.46
N TYR A 460 4.11 17.31 6.18
CA TYR A 460 2.68 17.45 6.35
C TYR A 460 2.31 17.48 7.85
N PRO A 461 1.45 18.44 8.29
CA PRO A 461 1.03 18.53 9.68
C PRO A 461 0.13 17.36 10.09
N VAL A 462 0.50 16.65 11.15
CA VAL A 462 -0.34 15.68 11.87
C VAL A 462 -0.39 16.13 13.32
N ASP A 463 -1.49 16.76 13.68
CA ASP A 463 -1.64 17.48 14.92
C ASP A 463 -2.64 16.80 15.87
N LEU A 464 -2.53 17.08 17.15
CA LEU A 464 -3.48 16.59 18.16
C LEU A 464 -4.47 17.69 18.54
N SER A 465 -5.70 17.30 18.90
CA SER A 465 -6.60 18.18 19.61
C SER A 465 -6.02 18.52 21.00
N GLN A 466 -6.44 19.64 21.56
CA GLN A 466 -6.02 20.06 22.90
C GLN A 466 -6.33 18.96 23.92
N LYS A 467 -7.53 18.37 23.85
CA LYS A 467 -7.98 17.32 24.76
C LYS A 467 -7.18 16.03 24.59
N CYS A 468 -6.90 15.62 23.35
CA CYS A 468 -6.06 14.46 23.06
C CYS A 468 -4.62 14.66 23.59
N TRP A 469 -4.06 15.84 23.40
CA TRP A 469 -2.73 16.20 23.90
C TRP A 469 -2.69 16.20 25.43
N GLU A 470 -3.65 16.83 26.11
CA GLU A 470 -3.77 16.84 27.58
C GLU A 470 -3.92 15.44 28.14
N ASN A 471 -4.75 14.60 27.52
CA ASN A 471 -4.87 13.19 27.88
C ASN A 471 -3.52 12.45 27.81
N LYS A 472 -2.76 12.69 26.75
CA LYS A 472 -1.41 12.14 26.60
C LYS A 472 -0.48 12.58 27.74
N MET A 473 -0.45 13.88 28.04
CA MET A 473 0.40 14.42 29.10
C MET A 473 0.01 13.88 30.47
N LYS A 474 -1.29 13.81 30.78
CA LYS A 474 -1.83 13.24 32.01
C LYS A 474 -1.39 11.78 32.20
N ASN A 475 -1.44 10.97 31.14
CA ASN A 475 -1.03 9.57 31.21
C ASN A 475 0.49 9.43 31.40
N ILE A 476 1.30 10.30 30.81
CA ILE A 476 2.75 10.34 31.07
C ILE A 476 3.04 10.62 32.54
N GLU A 477 2.39 11.64 33.12
CA GLU A 477 2.58 12.01 34.52
C GLU A 477 2.12 10.90 35.46
N LYS A 478 0.96 10.28 35.22
CA LYS A 478 0.46 9.15 35.99
C LYS A 478 1.48 8.00 36.07
N VAL A 479 2.08 7.63 34.94
CA VAL A 479 3.09 6.57 34.90
C VAL A 479 4.36 7.00 35.63
N LYS A 480 4.85 8.23 35.47
CA LYS A 480 6.01 8.73 36.17
C LYS A 480 5.82 8.71 37.70
N GLN A 481 4.65 9.09 38.19
CA GLN A 481 4.31 9.09 39.61
C GLN A 481 4.26 7.66 40.19
N SER A 482 3.75 6.67 39.43
CA SER A 482 3.66 5.29 39.89
C SER A 482 5.03 4.59 40.02
N PHE A 483 6.04 5.07 39.31
CA PHE A 483 7.40 4.49 39.35
C PHE A 483 8.41 5.34 40.11
N HIS A 484 8.00 6.44 40.78
CA HIS A 484 8.86 7.35 41.53
C HIS A 484 10.08 7.87 40.72
N PHE A 485 9.88 8.14 39.42
CA PHE A 485 10.89 8.79 38.59
C PHE A 485 10.92 10.31 38.74
#